data_d4c3605f7f7c7a3165a9c0e4fdc52a35
#
_entry.id   d4c3605f7f7c7a3165a9c0e4fdc52a35
#
_cell.length_a   1.000
_cell.length_b   1.000
_cell.length_c   1.000
_cell.angle_alpha   90.00
_cell.angle_beta   90.00
_cell.angle_gamma   90.00
#
_symmetry.space_group_name_H-M   'P 1'
#
loop_
_entity.id
_entity.type
_entity.pdbx_description
1 polymer ?
#
loop_
_entity_poly.entity_id
_entity_poly.type
_entity_poly.pdbx_seq_one_letter_code
_entity_poly.pdbx_strand_id
1 'polypeptide(L)'
;MSNINPVTEASVEATPLPPQPAVTNPVGTAAPILPVEDKPLNLGGHEFQSRFILGSGRYDLNLIKATVEHAGTQIVTMALRRAQTTENSVLDYIPEGITLLPNTSGARNAEEAVRIARLAREVCHTDFVKVEIEHETKYLLPDNAETIRATEILAKEGFVVL
;
A
#
# COMPACT_ATOMS: atom_id res chain seq x y z
N MET A 1 -0.85 40.62 38.16
CA MET A 1 -0.85 39.35 38.88
C MET A 1 -2.12 38.61 38.44
N SER A 2 -1.99 37.75 37.44
CA SER A 2 -3.12 37.01 36.88
C SER A 2 -3.03 35.57 37.37
N ASN A 3 -4.02 35.16 38.14
CA ASN A 3 -4.20 33.83 38.66
C ASN A 3 -4.67 32.93 37.52
N ILE A 4 -3.85 31.95 37.10
CA ILE A 4 -4.23 30.85 36.20
C ILE A 4 -4.56 29.67 37.10
N ASN A 5 -5.82 29.31 37.18
CA ASN A 5 -6.27 28.07 37.82
C ASN A 5 -5.83 26.84 37.00
N PRO A 6 -5.28 25.79 37.62
CA PRO A 6 -4.99 24.56 36.92
C PRO A 6 -6.32 23.81 36.64
N VAL A 7 -6.51 23.44 35.37
CA VAL A 7 -7.59 22.56 34.93
C VAL A 7 -7.26 21.16 35.43
N THR A 8 -8.12 20.63 36.31
CA THR A 8 -8.04 19.25 36.83
C THR A 8 -8.41 18.30 35.68
N GLU A 9 -7.47 17.46 35.24
CA GLU A 9 -7.76 16.34 34.36
C GLU A 9 -8.68 15.33 35.08
N ALA A 10 -9.92 15.27 34.65
CA ALA A 10 -10.84 14.23 35.07
C ALA A 10 -10.45 12.93 34.35
N SER A 11 -9.93 11.97 35.11
CA SER A 11 -9.69 10.60 34.64
C SER A 11 -11.04 9.98 34.26
N VAL A 12 -11.25 9.77 32.97
CA VAL A 12 -12.41 9.01 32.49
C VAL A 12 -12.08 7.52 32.71
N GLU A 13 -12.63 6.95 33.75
CA GLU A 13 -12.63 5.52 33.98
C GLU A 13 -13.42 4.85 32.85
N ALA A 14 -12.72 4.06 32.02
CA ALA A 14 -13.34 3.29 30.96
C ALA A 14 -14.20 2.18 31.57
N THR A 15 -15.51 2.29 31.43
CA THR A 15 -16.45 1.24 31.80
C THR A 15 -16.14 -0.02 31.00
N PRO A 16 -15.90 -1.19 31.65
CA PRO A 16 -15.65 -2.42 30.92
C PRO A 16 -16.89 -2.81 30.09
N LEU A 17 -16.66 -3.13 28.82
CA LEU A 17 -17.69 -3.64 27.92
C LEU A 17 -18.31 -4.93 28.50
N PRO A 18 -19.64 -5.10 28.40
CA PRO A 18 -20.28 -6.34 28.81
C PRO A 18 -19.72 -7.53 28.02
N PRO A 19 -19.62 -8.72 28.63
CA PRO A 19 -19.14 -9.90 27.94
C PRO A 19 -20.03 -10.21 26.73
N GLN A 20 -19.42 -10.32 25.57
CA GLN A 20 -20.13 -10.71 24.36
C GLN A 20 -20.61 -12.15 24.49
N PRO A 21 -21.83 -12.48 24.04
CA PRO A 21 -22.30 -13.86 24.04
C PRO A 21 -21.37 -14.71 23.16
N ALA A 22 -20.98 -15.85 23.68
CA ALA A 22 -20.17 -16.82 22.93
C ALA A 22 -20.90 -17.22 21.65
N VAL A 23 -20.34 -16.86 20.51
CA VAL A 23 -20.83 -17.35 19.20
C VAL A 23 -20.43 -18.81 19.11
N THR A 24 -21.34 -19.71 19.47
CA THR A 24 -21.18 -21.15 19.20
C THR A 24 -21.46 -21.35 17.72
N ASN A 25 -20.42 -21.43 16.90
CA ASN A 25 -20.55 -21.93 15.55
C ASN A 25 -21.02 -23.39 15.63
N PRO A 26 -22.11 -23.79 14.92
CA PRO A 26 -22.44 -25.19 14.82
C PRO A 26 -21.27 -25.91 14.17
N VAL A 27 -20.66 -26.85 14.87
CA VAL A 27 -19.60 -27.71 14.34
C VAL A 27 -20.25 -28.64 13.32
N GLY A 28 -20.48 -28.11 12.12
CA GLY A 28 -20.64 -28.93 10.94
C GLY A 28 -19.27 -29.51 10.65
N THR A 29 -19.17 -30.82 10.47
CA THR A 29 -17.96 -31.50 10.00
C THR A 29 -17.50 -30.81 8.72
N ALA A 30 -16.49 -29.94 8.84
CA ALA A 30 -15.87 -29.30 7.70
C ALA A 30 -15.37 -30.39 6.75
N ALA A 31 -15.81 -30.36 5.51
CA ALA A 31 -15.25 -31.23 4.48
C ALA A 31 -13.72 -31.06 4.50
N PRO A 32 -12.95 -32.15 4.32
CA PRO A 32 -11.50 -32.05 4.31
C PRO A 32 -11.09 -30.99 3.27
N ILE A 33 -10.41 -29.96 3.74
CA ILE A 33 -9.82 -28.95 2.85
C ILE A 33 -8.72 -29.69 2.11
N LEU A 34 -9.00 -30.06 0.84
CA LEU A 34 -7.97 -30.62 -0.02
C LEU A 34 -6.85 -29.57 -0.14
N PRO A 35 -5.58 -29.97 -0.04
CA PRO A 35 -4.48 -29.03 -0.26
C PRO A 35 -4.61 -28.44 -1.65
N VAL A 36 -4.93 -27.17 -1.71
CA VAL A 36 -4.93 -26.41 -2.96
C VAL A 36 -3.46 -26.13 -3.26
N GLU A 37 -2.97 -26.66 -4.38
CA GLU A 37 -1.63 -26.35 -4.87
C GLU A 37 -1.58 -24.83 -5.13
N ASP A 38 -0.80 -24.12 -4.36
CA ASP A 38 -0.67 -22.67 -4.49
C ASP A 38 0.21 -22.35 -5.70
N LYS A 39 -0.43 -21.90 -6.77
CA LYS A 39 0.27 -21.53 -8.00
C LYS A 39 0.89 -20.14 -7.86
N PRO A 40 2.03 -19.88 -8.50
CA PRO A 40 2.61 -18.54 -8.56
C PRO A 40 1.59 -17.50 -9.05
N LEU A 41 1.66 -16.29 -8.47
CA LEU A 41 0.91 -15.14 -8.94
C LEU A 41 1.58 -14.57 -10.18
N ASN A 42 0.86 -14.49 -11.30
CA ASN A 42 1.38 -13.83 -12.50
C ASN A 42 0.76 -12.43 -12.65
N LEU A 43 1.61 -11.40 -12.72
CA LEU A 43 1.22 -10.01 -12.97
C LEU A 43 2.04 -9.50 -14.15
N GLY A 44 1.37 -9.23 -15.27
CA GLY A 44 2.03 -8.69 -16.47
C GLY A 44 3.18 -9.54 -17.03
N GLY A 45 3.13 -10.86 -16.85
CA GLY A 45 4.18 -11.78 -17.27
C GLY A 45 5.27 -12.04 -16.23
N HIS A 46 5.23 -11.37 -15.08
CA HIS A 46 6.14 -11.59 -13.97
C HIS A 46 5.52 -12.57 -12.96
N GLU A 47 6.26 -13.56 -12.52
CA GLU A 47 5.81 -14.57 -11.57
C GLU A 47 6.28 -14.25 -10.15
N PHE A 48 5.35 -14.33 -9.19
CA PHE A 48 5.60 -14.10 -7.76
C PHE A 48 5.14 -15.31 -6.96
N GLN A 49 5.95 -15.73 -5.99
CA GLN A 49 5.61 -16.82 -5.07
C GLN A 49 4.75 -16.33 -3.90
N SER A 50 4.78 -15.03 -3.63
CA SER A 50 4.00 -14.38 -2.58
C SER A 50 2.92 -13.49 -3.17
N ARG A 51 1.71 -13.51 -2.58
CA ARG A 51 0.64 -12.55 -2.88
C ARG A 51 0.65 -11.35 -1.94
N PHE A 52 1.65 -11.27 -1.07
CA PHE A 52 1.77 -10.20 -0.11
C PHE A 52 2.49 -8.99 -0.73
N ILE A 53 1.75 -7.88 -0.86
CA ILE A 53 2.28 -6.59 -1.31
C ILE A 53 2.43 -5.68 -0.09
N LEU A 54 3.66 -5.29 0.22
CA LEU A 54 3.95 -4.43 1.37
C LEU A 54 3.76 -2.95 1.02
N GLY A 55 3.00 -2.23 1.86
CA GLY A 55 2.93 -0.77 1.81
C GLY A 55 4.06 -0.14 2.62
N SER A 56 4.81 0.80 2.04
CA SER A 56 5.92 1.49 2.72
C SER A 56 5.54 2.84 3.34
N GLY A 57 4.25 3.19 3.34
CA GLY A 57 3.78 4.57 3.54
C GLY A 57 4.04 5.22 4.89
N ARG A 58 4.10 4.49 5.99
CA ARG A 58 4.20 5.03 7.36
C ARG A 58 5.06 4.18 8.30
N TYR A 59 5.81 3.25 7.78
CA TYR A 59 6.59 2.35 8.61
C TYR A 59 8.00 2.87 8.83
N ASP A 60 8.56 2.48 9.96
CA ASP A 60 10.00 2.56 10.20
C ASP A 60 10.75 1.80 9.09
N LEU A 61 11.84 2.38 8.60
CA LEU A 61 12.61 1.81 7.49
C LEU A 61 13.18 0.42 7.83
N ASN A 62 13.57 0.20 9.10
CA ASN A 62 14.03 -1.11 9.57
C ASN A 62 12.89 -2.15 9.57
N LEU A 63 11.64 -1.71 9.84
CA LEU A 63 10.48 -2.59 9.76
C LEU A 63 10.20 -3.03 8.32
N ILE A 64 10.41 -2.15 7.33
CA ILE A 64 10.29 -2.50 5.91
C ILE A 64 11.27 -3.63 5.59
N LYS A 65 12.55 -3.46 5.95
CA LYS A 65 13.58 -4.46 5.74
C LYS A 65 13.24 -5.79 6.41
N ALA A 66 12.88 -5.76 7.69
CA ALA A 66 12.50 -6.95 8.45
C ALA A 66 11.27 -7.66 7.84
N THR A 67 10.28 -6.91 7.36
CA THR A 67 9.09 -7.49 6.73
C THR A 67 9.43 -8.17 5.40
N VAL A 68 10.28 -7.57 4.59
CA VAL A 68 10.76 -8.19 3.35
C VAL A 68 11.49 -9.49 3.65
N GLU A 69 12.39 -9.49 4.63
CA GLU A 69 13.20 -10.66 4.98
C GLU A 69 12.37 -11.81 5.60
N HIS A 70 11.36 -11.50 6.41
CA HIS A 70 10.66 -12.52 7.21
C HIS A 70 9.26 -12.88 6.70
N ALA A 71 8.60 -12.00 5.94
CA ALA A 71 7.26 -12.27 5.41
C ALA A 71 7.26 -12.72 3.94
N GLY A 72 8.42 -12.91 3.33
CA GLY A 72 8.54 -13.32 1.93
C GLY A 72 7.93 -12.32 0.95
N THR A 73 7.97 -11.03 1.28
CA THR A 73 7.47 -9.96 0.43
C THR A 73 8.32 -9.86 -0.84
N GLN A 74 7.66 -9.85 -2.00
CA GLN A 74 8.33 -9.71 -3.30
C GLN A 74 7.95 -8.42 -4.01
N ILE A 75 6.91 -7.71 -3.53
CA ILE A 75 6.45 -6.44 -4.10
C ILE A 75 6.28 -5.43 -2.97
N VAL A 76 6.88 -4.24 -3.14
CA VAL A 76 6.74 -3.12 -2.20
C VAL A 76 6.17 -1.91 -2.91
N THR A 77 5.01 -1.41 -2.44
CA THR A 77 4.43 -0.18 -2.99
C THR A 77 4.90 1.06 -2.24
N MET A 78 5.10 2.15 -2.99
CA MET A 78 5.61 3.41 -2.47
C MET A 78 5.12 4.62 -3.26
N ALA A 79 5.05 5.78 -2.60
CA ALA A 79 4.79 7.04 -3.29
C ALA A 79 6.10 7.65 -3.79
N LEU A 80 6.18 8.00 -5.09
CA LEU A 80 7.40 8.56 -5.70
C LEU A 80 7.94 9.78 -4.94
N ARG A 81 7.07 10.69 -4.49
CA ARG A 81 7.48 11.87 -3.72
C ARG A 81 8.21 11.56 -2.40
N ARG A 82 8.13 10.33 -1.91
CA ARG A 82 8.86 9.86 -0.72
C ARG A 82 10.20 9.21 -1.06
N ALA A 83 10.43 8.86 -2.32
CA ALA A 83 11.71 8.34 -2.80
C ALA A 83 12.79 9.43 -2.90
N GLN A 84 12.38 10.69 -2.96
CA GLN A 84 13.28 11.83 -3.21
C GLN A 84 13.79 12.56 -1.95
N THR A 85 13.50 12.09 -0.75
CA THR A 85 14.03 12.68 0.48
C THR A 85 15.52 12.32 0.59
N THR A 86 16.37 13.32 0.54
CA THR A 86 17.83 13.27 0.31
C THR A 86 18.66 12.60 1.42
N GLU A 87 18.08 12.32 2.57
CA GLU A 87 18.74 11.57 3.64
C GLU A 87 17.82 10.43 4.07
N ASN A 88 18.20 9.19 3.82
CA ASN A 88 17.42 7.96 4.05
C ASN A 88 16.25 7.74 3.07
N SER A 89 16.55 7.52 1.80
CA SER A 89 15.54 7.05 0.85
C SER A 89 14.98 5.70 1.27
N VAL A 90 13.66 5.51 1.12
CA VAL A 90 13.03 4.19 1.32
C VAL A 90 13.71 3.13 0.45
N LEU A 91 14.23 3.53 -0.71
CA LEU A 91 14.93 2.64 -1.66
C LEU A 91 16.18 1.99 -1.04
N ASP A 92 16.89 2.69 -0.15
CA ASP A 92 18.10 2.17 0.50
C ASP A 92 17.81 1.00 1.47
N TYR A 93 16.55 0.84 1.88
CA TYR A 93 16.10 -0.19 2.83
C TYR A 93 15.35 -1.34 2.17
N ILE A 94 15.14 -1.28 0.86
CA ILE A 94 14.52 -2.36 0.10
C ILE A 94 15.63 -3.20 -0.52
N PRO A 95 15.75 -4.50 -0.16
CA PRO A 95 16.77 -5.38 -0.73
C PRO A 95 16.65 -5.52 -2.25
N GLU A 96 17.76 -5.82 -2.89
CA GLU A 96 17.79 -6.15 -4.32
C GLU A 96 16.86 -7.36 -4.62
N GLY A 97 16.29 -7.37 -5.81
CA GLY A 97 15.37 -8.42 -6.25
C GLY A 97 13.91 -8.24 -5.84
N ILE A 98 13.60 -7.18 -5.07
CA ILE A 98 12.22 -6.82 -4.75
C ILE A 98 11.63 -5.93 -5.86
N THR A 99 10.45 -6.28 -6.34
CA THR A 99 9.73 -5.46 -7.32
C THR A 99 9.15 -4.22 -6.66
N LEU A 100 9.56 -3.06 -7.15
CA LEU A 100 8.98 -1.79 -6.71
C LEU A 100 7.67 -1.53 -7.45
N LEU A 101 6.65 -1.13 -6.70
CA LEU A 101 5.32 -0.77 -7.20
C LEU A 101 5.03 0.68 -6.80
N PRO A 102 5.61 1.67 -7.49
CA PRO A 102 5.31 3.07 -7.22
C PRO A 102 3.85 3.38 -7.51
N ASN A 103 3.27 4.30 -6.72
CA ASN A 103 1.92 4.78 -6.94
C ASN A 103 1.90 6.23 -7.44
N THR A 104 0.78 6.60 -8.06
CA THR A 104 0.55 7.97 -8.58
C THR A 104 -0.19 8.87 -7.59
N SER A 105 -0.13 8.54 -6.29
CA SER A 105 -0.80 9.28 -5.22
C SER A 105 -0.53 10.78 -5.28
N GLY A 106 -1.60 11.55 -5.27
CA GLY A 106 -1.61 13.01 -5.44
C GLY A 106 -1.87 13.49 -6.85
N ALA A 107 -2.00 12.58 -7.84
CA ALA A 107 -2.51 12.92 -9.16
C ALA A 107 -4.00 13.26 -9.09
N ARG A 108 -4.41 14.33 -9.78
CA ARG A 108 -5.80 14.79 -9.84
C ARG A 108 -6.49 14.46 -11.16
N ASN A 109 -5.74 14.01 -12.14
CA ASN A 109 -6.21 13.62 -13.47
C ASN A 109 -5.25 12.62 -14.11
N ALA A 110 -5.67 12.05 -15.24
CA ALA A 110 -4.88 11.06 -15.98
C ALA A 110 -3.51 11.58 -16.43
N GLU A 111 -3.44 12.84 -16.84
CA GLU A 111 -2.22 13.46 -17.33
C GLU A 111 -1.13 13.53 -16.23
N GLU A 112 -1.53 13.95 -15.03
CA GLU A 112 -0.65 13.97 -13.87
C GLU A 112 -0.21 12.55 -13.47
N ALA A 113 -1.13 11.58 -13.46
CA ALA A 113 -0.82 10.19 -13.14
C ALA A 113 0.17 9.59 -14.14
N VAL A 114 -0.03 9.78 -15.42
CA VAL A 114 0.89 9.32 -16.48
C VAL A 114 2.27 9.95 -16.33
N ARG A 115 2.34 11.24 -16.05
CA ARG A 115 3.62 11.92 -15.80
C ARG A 115 4.36 11.34 -14.60
N ILE A 116 3.64 11.12 -13.49
CA ILE A 116 4.23 10.53 -12.28
C ILE A 116 4.71 9.11 -12.57
N ALA A 117 3.93 8.30 -13.27
CA ALA A 117 4.30 6.93 -13.62
C ALA A 117 5.58 6.87 -14.48
N ARG A 118 5.70 7.74 -15.48
CA ARG A 118 6.92 7.83 -16.31
C ARG A 118 8.16 8.20 -15.49
N LEU A 119 8.02 9.17 -14.58
CA LEU A 119 9.11 9.52 -13.66
C LEU A 119 9.47 8.37 -12.73
N ALA A 120 8.45 7.65 -12.22
CA ALA A 120 8.65 6.50 -11.35
C ALA A 120 9.38 5.36 -12.07
N ARG A 121 9.10 5.11 -13.35
CA ARG A 121 9.81 4.13 -14.19
C ARG A 121 11.32 4.41 -14.19
N GLU A 122 11.71 5.67 -14.41
CA GLU A 122 13.12 6.06 -14.45
C GLU A 122 13.80 5.96 -13.07
N VAL A 123 13.11 6.42 -12.01
CA VAL A 123 13.70 6.48 -10.66
C VAL A 123 13.74 5.10 -9.99
N CYS A 124 12.70 4.29 -10.19
CA CYS A 124 12.55 2.99 -9.53
C CYS A 124 12.98 1.82 -10.42
N HIS A 125 13.35 2.06 -11.67
CA HIS A 125 13.74 1.05 -12.66
C HIS A 125 12.71 -0.10 -12.73
N THR A 126 11.42 0.24 -12.82
CA THR A 126 10.31 -0.70 -12.83
C THR A 126 9.24 -0.30 -13.83
N ASP A 127 8.63 -1.27 -14.48
CA ASP A 127 7.45 -1.05 -15.31
C ASP A 127 6.13 -1.18 -14.53
N PHE A 128 6.20 -1.56 -13.27
CA PHE A 128 5.01 -1.64 -12.41
C PHE A 128 4.58 -0.25 -11.96
N VAL A 129 3.25 -0.03 -11.93
CA VAL A 129 2.66 1.19 -11.37
C VAL A 129 1.29 0.90 -10.77
N LYS A 130 1.03 1.49 -9.60
CA LYS A 130 -0.31 1.50 -9.00
C LYS A 130 -0.97 2.85 -9.24
N VAL A 131 -2.03 2.86 -10.05
CA VAL A 131 -2.73 4.11 -10.41
C VAL A 131 -3.67 4.54 -9.28
N GLU A 132 -3.43 5.74 -8.79
CA GLU A 132 -4.26 6.42 -7.79
C GLU A 132 -4.55 7.83 -8.30
N ILE A 133 -5.83 8.17 -8.56
CA ILE A 133 -6.25 9.52 -8.99
C ILE A 133 -7.37 9.97 -8.08
N GLU A 134 -7.11 11.05 -7.35
CA GLU A 134 -8.02 11.61 -6.35
C GLU A 134 -8.27 13.07 -6.66
N HIS A 135 -9.37 13.34 -7.38
CA HIS A 135 -9.74 14.70 -7.76
C HIS A 135 -10.10 15.55 -6.53
N GLU A 136 -10.72 14.93 -5.51
CA GLU A 136 -11.20 15.58 -4.31
C GLU A 136 -10.33 15.18 -3.11
N THR A 137 -9.69 16.18 -2.48
CA THR A 137 -8.68 15.96 -1.42
C THR A 137 -9.27 15.78 -0.02
N LYS A 138 -10.55 16.14 0.18
CA LYS A 138 -11.18 16.09 1.51
C LYS A 138 -11.56 14.66 1.89
N TYR A 139 -12.14 13.91 0.94
CA TYR A 139 -12.64 12.55 1.18
C TYR A 139 -11.83 11.50 0.43
N LEU A 140 -10.85 11.91 -0.36
CA LEU A 140 -9.96 11.03 -1.14
C LEU A 140 -10.74 10.06 -2.04
N LEU A 141 -11.80 10.57 -2.66
CA LEU A 141 -12.62 9.79 -3.58
C LEU A 141 -11.89 9.60 -4.91
N PRO A 142 -11.82 8.35 -5.40
CA PRO A 142 -11.16 8.07 -6.66
C PRO A 142 -11.97 8.62 -7.84
N ASP A 143 -11.25 9.12 -8.86
CA ASP A 143 -11.83 9.47 -10.15
C ASP A 143 -11.72 8.28 -11.11
N ASN A 144 -12.83 7.55 -11.29
CA ASN A 144 -12.85 6.34 -12.10
C ASN A 144 -12.60 6.61 -13.60
N ALA A 145 -13.11 7.73 -14.13
CA ALA A 145 -12.95 8.07 -15.53
C ALA A 145 -11.48 8.38 -15.86
N GLU A 146 -10.86 9.20 -15.04
CA GLU A 146 -9.44 9.53 -15.20
C GLU A 146 -8.53 8.33 -14.92
N THR A 147 -8.92 7.44 -13.97
CA THR A 147 -8.19 6.19 -13.71
C THR A 147 -8.20 5.27 -14.93
N ILE A 148 -9.35 5.08 -15.58
CA ILE A 148 -9.45 4.28 -16.81
C ILE A 148 -8.59 4.89 -17.92
N ARG A 149 -8.67 6.21 -18.11
CA ARG A 149 -7.89 6.92 -19.13
C ARG A 149 -6.38 6.78 -18.90
N ALA A 150 -5.93 6.96 -17.66
CA ALA A 150 -4.51 6.79 -17.32
C ALA A 150 -4.06 5.34 -17.57
N THR A 151 -4.87 4.37 -17.15
CA THR A 151 -4.59 2.94 -17.34
C THR A 151 -4.45 2.58 -18.82
N GLU A 152 -5.33 3.08 -19.69
CA GLU A 152 -5.21 2.86 -21.14
C GLU A 152 -3.89 3.39 -21.72
N ILE A 153 -3.48 4.59 -21.31
CA ILE A 153 -2.24 5.20 -21.79
C ILE A 153 -1.04 4.39 -21.31
N LEU A 154 -0.99 4.10 -20.02
CA LEU A 154 0.13 3.40 -19.39
C LEU A 154 0.28 1.96 -19.90
N ALA A 155 -0.83 1.25 -20.08
CA ALA A 155 -0.82 -0.10 -20.63
C ALA A 155 -0.27 -0.11 -22.08
N LYS A 156 -0.62 0.87 -22.91
CA LYS A 156 -0.06 1.03 -24.27
C LYS A 156 1.45 1.35 -24.25
N GLU A 157 1.94 1.94 -23.18
CA GLU A 157 3.37 2.24 -22.97
C GLU A 157 4.14 1.08 -22.34
N GLY A 158 3.50 -0.07 -22.14
CA GLY A 158 4.11 -1.28 -21.59
C GLY A 158 4.23 -1.33 -20.08
N PHE A 159 3.47 -0.49 -19.35
CA PHE A 159 3.41 -0.63 -17.89
C PHE A 159 2.55 -1.82 -17.47
N VAL A 160 2.94 -2.44 -16.35
CA VAL A 160 2.11 -3.35 -15.59
C VAL A 160 1.29 -2.52 -14.61
N VAL A 161 0.02 -2.26 -14.94
CA VAL A 161 -0.85 -1.35 -14.20
C VAL A 161 -1.69 -2.13 -13.19
N LEU A 162 -1.68 -1.66 -11.94
CA LEU A 162 -2.48 -2.15 -10.82
C LEU A 162 -3.39 -1.04 -10.27
#